data_ebdde79cfd7731bca351c058c02b1be1
#
_entry.id   ebdde79cfd7731bca351c058c02b1be1
#
_cell.length_a   1.000
_cell.length_b   1.000
_cell.length_c   1.000
_cell.angle_alpha   90.00
_cell.angle_beta   90.00
_cell.angle_gamma   90.00
#
_symmetry.space_group_name_H-M   'P 1'
#
loop_
_entity.id
_entity.type
_entity.pdbx_description
1 polymer ?
#
loop_
_entity_poly.entity_id
_entity_poly.type
_entity_poly.pdbx_seq_one_letter_code
_entity_poly.pdbx_strand_id
1 'polypeptide(L)'
;YLLVYSLASRRRDLPMLPPAKEHKRFAILIPAYREDAVIHECVHSCLEQDYPADCFDTVVISDRMQPETNASLAVLPVRLVEVHFEKSTKSKSLNAAMAAIGNDYDIALVLDADNVIPYDYLSDINDLFANPEVEIVQTHRSAKNLNNDMALLDAISEEINNTIFRLGHAKLGLSAALIG
;
A
#
# COMPACT_ATOMS: atom_id res chain seq x y z
N TYR A 1 -17.12 24.14 3.40
CA TYR A 1 -16.16 23.11 3.81
C TYR A 1 -15.10 22.87 2.73
N LEU A 2 -15.47 22.53 1.48
CA LEU A 2 -14.54 22.21 0.38
C LEU A 2 -13.53 23.35 0.12
N LEU A 3 -13.96 24.61 0.15
CA LEU A 3 -13.07 25.76 -0.05
C LEU A 3 -11.99 25.85 1.04
N VAL A 4 -12.34 25.58 2.30
CA VAL A 4 -11.40 25.64 3.43
C VAL A 4 -10.35 24.56 3.28
N TYR A 5 -10.75 23.32 2.96
CA TYR A 5 -9.82 22.20 2.76
C TYR A 5 -8.93 22.41 1.53
N SER A 6 -9.49 22.93 0.42
CA SER A 6 -8.73 23.30 -0.76
C SER A 6 -7.70 24.39 -0.51
N LEU A 7 -8.01 25.39 0.33
CA LEU A 7 -7.05 26.43 0.72
C LEU A 7 -5.98 25.89 1.69
N ALA A 8 -6.37 25.02 2.63
CA ALA A 8 -5.44 24.37 3.55
C ALA A 8 -4.44 23.46 2.82
N SER A 9 -4.89 22.72 1.82
CA SER A 9 -4.03 21.82 1.02
C SER A 9 -2.97 22.55 0.19
N ARG A 10 -3.15 23.85 -0.10
CA ARG A 10 -2.16 24.67 -0.81
C ARG A 10 -0.88 24.94 -0.01
N ARG A 11 -0.90 24.77 1.30
CA ARG A 11 0.31 24.88 2.14
C ARG A 11 1.16 23.62 1.94
N ARG A 12 2.12 23.72 1.03
CA ARG A 12 3.00 22.60 0.61
C ARG A 12 4.19 22.33 1.54
N ASP A 13 4.23 22.92 2.72
CA ASP A 13 5.31 22.67 3.69
C ASP A 13 5.19 21.24 4.26
N LEU A 14 5.61 20.26 3.47
CA LEU A 14 5.94 18.94 4.01
C LEU A 14 7.32 19.08 4.65
N PRO A 15 7.47 18.76 5.94
CA PRO A 15 8.78 18.75 6.55
C PRO A 15 9.66 17.74 5.79
N MET A 16 10.86 18.17 5.37
CA MET A 16 11.89 17.21 4.97
C MET A 16 12.24 16.40 6.20
N LEU A 17 11.89 15.14 6.19
CA LEU A 17 12.24 14.22 7.26
C LEU A 17 13.71 13.82 7.07
N PRO A 18 14.51 13.80 8.12
CA PRO A 18 15.85 13.23 8.03
C PRO A 18 15.74 11.73 7.75
N PRO A 19 16.67 11.13 7.01
CA PRO A 19 16.66 9.71 6.76
C PRO A 19 16.72 8.93 8.09
N ALA A 20 15.99 7.83 8.13
CA ALA A 20 15.96 6.94 9.28
C ALA A 20 17.36 6.37 9.56
N LYS A 21 17.70 6.19 10.84
CA LYS A 21 18.99 5.63 11.26
C LYS A 21 19.01 4.10 11.19
N GLU A 22 17.85 3.49 11.22
CA GLU A 22 17.66 2.04 11.27
C GLU A 22 16.59 1.62 10.27
N HIS A 23 16.74 0.44 9.70
CA HIS A 23 15.74 -0.15 8.82
C HIS A 23 14.74 -0.95 9.64
N LYS A 24 13.47 -0.58 9.55
CA LYS A 24 12.35 -1.33 10.14
C LYS A 24 12.00 -2.51 9.27
N ARG A 25 11.47 -3.56 9.88
CA ARG A 25 11.05 -4.75 9.16
C ARG A 25 9.61 -4.65 8.70
N PHE A 26 9.40 -4.78 7.37
CA PHE A 26 8.09 -4.67 6.74
C PHE A 26 7.47 -6.04 6.41
N ALA A 27 6.16 -6.17 6.65
CA ALA A 27 5.32 -7.17 6.01
C ALA A 27 4.46 -6.48 4.95
N ILE A 28 4.72 -6.73 3.67
CA ILE A 28 3.91 -6.22 2.56
C ILE A 28 2.79 -7.23 2.32
N LEU A 29 1.57 -6.88 2.70
CA LEU A 29 0.38 -7.73 2.64
C LEU A 29 -0.44 -7.40 1.39
N ILE A 30 -0.56 -8.35 0.46
CA ILE A 30 -1.26 -8.19 -0.82
C ILE A 30 -2.47 -9.13 -0.85
N PRO A 31 -3.66 -8.68 -0.42
CA PRO A 31 -4.87 -9.47 -0.54
C PRO A 31 -5.32 -9.52 -2.01
N ALA A 32 -5.30 -10.71 -2.61
CA ALA A 32 -5.62 -10.96 -4.01
C ALA A 32 -6.84 -11.90 -4.13
N TYR A 33 -7.99 -11.36 -4.53
CA TYR A 33 -9.20 -12.12 -4.81
C TYR A 33 -9.48 -12.14 -6.30
N ARG A 34 -9.13 -13.23 -7.01
CA ARG A 34 -9.27 -13.36 -8.47
C ARG A 34 -8.53 -12.28 -9.27
N GLU A 35 -7.37 -11.87 -8.79
CA GLU A 35 -6.55 -10.80 -9.36
C GLU A 35 -5.43 -11.35 -10.28
N ASP A 36 -5.69 -12.48 -10.95
CA ASP A 36 -4.72 -13.21 -11.78
C ASP A 36 -4.05 -12.35 -12.84
N ALA A 37 -4.77 -11.38 -13.40
CA ALA A 37 -4.28 -10.55 -14.50
C ALA A 37 -3.27 -9.48 -14.08
N VAL A 38 -3.27 -9.06 -12.80
CA VAL A 38 -2.53 -7.88 -12.34
C VAL A 38 -1.51 -8.17 -11.24
N ILE A 39 -1.68 -9.28 -10.52
CA ILE A 39 -0.88 -9.61 -9.32
C ILE A 39 0.63 -9.65 -9.58
N HIS A 40 1.06 -10.14 -10.74
CA HIS A 40 2.48 -10.26 -11.05
C HIS A 40 3.20 -8.92 -11.09
N GLU A 41 2.58 -7.89 -11.67
CA GLU A 41 3.15 -6.56 -11.76
C GLU A 41 3.28 -5.92 -10.37
N CYS A 42 2.26 -6.07 -9.53
CA CYS A 42 2.30 -5.66 -8.14
C CYS A 42 3.44 -6.34 -7.38
N VAL A 43 3.54 -7.67 -7.46
CA VAL A 43 4.59 -8.45 -6.78
C VAL A 43 5.98 -8.05 -7.26
N HIS A 44 6.19 -7.88 -8.57
CA HIS A 44 7.49 -7.46 -9.10
C HIS A 44 7.91 -6.10 -8.54
N SER A 45 7.00 -5.12 -8.48
CA SER A 45 7.32 -3.81 -7.89
C SER A 45 7.69 -3.90 -6.41
N CYS A 46 7.11 -4.86 -5.67
CA CYS A 46 7.50 -5.10 -4.28
C CYS A 46 8.88 -5.76 -4.14
N LEU A 47 9.26 -6.63 -5.07
CA LEU A 47 10.57 -7.30 -5.03
C LEU A 47 11.72 -6.42 -5.51
N GLU A 48 11.44 -5.35 -6.26
CA GLU A 48 12.42 -4.41 -6.82
C GLU A 48 12.69 -3.20 -5.91
N GLN A 49 12.33 -3.27 -4.63
CA GLN A 49 12.52 -2.15 -3.71
C GLN A 49 13.99 -1.90 -3.36
N ASP A 50 14.39 -0.60 -3.31
CA ASP A 50 15.68 -0.16 -2.74
C ASP A 50 15.62 -0.20 -1.21
N TYR A 51 15.59 -1.41 -0.68
CA TYR A 51 15.53 -1.67 0.76
C TYR A 51 16.24 -3.00 1.07
N PRO A 52 16.88 -3.16 2.25
CA PRO A 52 17.55 -4.41 2.59
C PRO A 52 16.62 -5.61 2.50
N ALA A 53 17.02 -6.62 1.72
CA ALA A 53 16.17 -7.78 1.40
C ALA A 53 15.79 -8.63 2.63
N ASP A 54 16.54 -8.54 3.71
CA ASP A 54 16.26 -9.20 4.99
C ASP A 54 15.32 -8.38 5.90
N CYS A 55 15.00 -7.13 5.49
CA CYS A 55 14.12 -6.22 6.22
C CYS A 55 12.70 -6.13 5.65
N PHE A 56 12.32 -6.95 4.68
CA PHE A 56 10.93 -7.02 4.25
C PHE A 56 10.57 -8.40 3.69
N ASP A 57 9.30 -8.75 3.84
CA ASP A 57 8.70 -9.92 3.21
C ASP A 57 7.46 -9.49 2.41
N THR A 58 7.34 -10.00 1.17
CA THR A 58 6.14 -9.84 0.35
C THR A 58 5.23 -11.05 0.58
N VAL A 59 4.02 -10.80 1.08
CA VAL A 59 3.04 -11.82 1.44
C VAL A 59 1.82 -11.68 0.55
N VAL A 60 1.63 -12.62 -0.36
CA VAL A 60 0.45 -12.68 -1.23
C VAL A 60 -0.61 -13.56 -0.59
N ILE A 61 -1.78 -13.00 -0.34
CA ILE A 61 -2.93 -13.74 0.17
C ILE A 61 -3.82 -14.11 -1.00
N SER A 62 -3.66 -15.33 -1.48
CA SER A 62 -4.37 -15.87 -2.65
C SER A 62 -5.73 -16.39 -2.26
N ASP A 63 -6.79 -15.70 -2.65
CA ASP A 63 -8.17 -16.15 -2.48
C ASP A 63 -8.82 -16.36 -3.84
N ARG A 64 -9.09 -17.61 -4.21
CA ARG A 64 -9.69 -18.03 -5.49
C ARG A 64 -8.90 -17.58 -6.73
N MET A 65 -7.57 -17.50 -6.60
CA MET A 65 -6.68 -17.35 -7.75
C MET A 65 -6.57 -18.66 -8.53
N GLN A 66 -6.16 -18.57 -9.80
CA GLN A 66 -5.95 -19.77 -10.63
C GLN A 66 -4.73 -20.57 -10.13
N PRO A 67 -4.75 -21.90 -10.21
CA PRO A 67 -3.61 -22.74 -9.82
C PRO A 67 -2.31 -22.37 -10.54
N GLU A 68 -2.39 -21.99 -11.81
CA GLU A 68 -1.25 -21.57 -12.63
C GLU A 68 -0.64 -20.27 -12.09
N THR A 69 -1.46 -19.33 -11.65
CA THR A 69 -1.01 -18.08 -11.03
C THR A 69 -0.32 -18.37 -9.70
N ASN A 70 -0.92 -19.22 -8.86
CA ASN A 70 -0.31 -19.61 -7.59
C ASN A 70 1.03 -20.33 -7.80
N ALA A 71 1.11 -21.23 -8.79
CA ALA A 71 2.36 -21.92 -9.13
C ALA A 71 3.45 -20.96 -9.59
N SER A 72 3.10 -19.94 -10.39
CA SER A 72 4.05 -18.92 -10.85
C SER A 72 4.49 -17.97 -9.73
N LEU A 73 3.64 -17.66 -8.76
CA LEU A 73 4.02 -16.88 -7.59
C LEU A 73 4.90 -17.68 -6.61
N ALA A 74 4.66 -18.97 -6.48
CA ALA A 74 5.42 -19.83 -5.56
C ALA A 74 6.90 -20.01 -5.92
N VAL A 75 7.31 -19.68 -7.16
CA VAL A 75 8.73 -19.69 -7.57
C VAL A 75 9.45 -18.36 -7.31
N LEU A 76 8.70 -17.31 -6.94
CA LEU A 76 9.24 -16.01 -6.56
C LEU A 76 9.59 -15.98 -5.05
N PRO A 77 10.47 -15.08 -4.60
CA PRO A 77 10.81 -14.92 -3.20
C PRO A 77 9.67 -14.21 -2.42
N VAL A 78 8.48 -14.80 -2.45
CA VAL A 78 7.28 -14.31 -1.74
C VAL A 78 6.71 -15.38 -0.83
N ARG A 79 6.00 -14.96 0.19
CA ARG A 79 5.18 -15.86 1.01
C ARG A 79 3.77 -15.95 0.42
N LEU A 80 3.41 -17.11 -0.13
CA LEU A 80 2.07 -17.36 -0.63
C LEU A 80 1.20 -17.96 0.48
N VAL A 81 0.13 -17.27 0.83
CA VAL A 81 -0.88 -17.72 1.81
C VAL A 81 -2.18 -18.01 1.05
N GLU A 82 -2.40 -19.27 0.73
CA GLU A 82 -3.64 -19.67 0.05
C GLU A 82 -4.79 -19.76 1.05
N VAL A 83 -5.89 -19.08 0.74
CA VAL A 83 -7.10 -19.07 1.57
C VAL A 83 -8.33 -19.36 0.73
N HIS A 84 -9.34 -19.89 1.39
CA HIS A 84 -10.62 -20.14 0.77
C HIS A 84 -11.74 -19.83 1.76
N PHE A 85 -12.44 -18.72 1.52
CA PHE A 85 -13.57 -18.34 2.36
C PHE A 85 -14.90 -18.58 1.64
N GLU A 86 -15.92 -18.98 2.37
CA GLU A 86 -17.29 -19.06 1.86
C GLU A 86 -17.74 -17.68 1.36
N LYS A 87 -17.45 -16.62 2.18
CA LYS A 87 -17.63 -15.21 1.82
C LYS A 87 -16.32 -14.49 2.05
N SER A 88 -15.65 -14.15 0.96
CA SER A 88 -14.37 -13.45 0.95
C SER A 88 -14.53 -11.99 1.35
N THR A 89 -13.59 -11.49 2.17
CA THR A 89 -13.45 -10.08 2.52
C THR A 89 -11.97 -9.76 2.72
N LYS A 90 -11.56 -8.53 2.40
CA LYS A 90 -10.19 -8.04 2.61
C LYS A 90 -9.72 -8.26 4.05
N SER A 91 -10.58 -7.97 5.04
CA SER A 91 -10.26 -8.16 6.46
C SER A 91 -9.97 -9.62 6.82
N LYS A 92 -10.70 -10.59 6.26
CA LYS A 92 -10.43 -12.01 6.51
C LYS A 92 -9.08 -12.44 5.92
N SER A 93 -8.78 -11.97 4.70
CA SER A 93 -7.50 -12.23 4.05
C SER A 93 -6.33 -11.66 4.88
N LEU A 94 -6.42 -10.42 5.31
CA LEU A 94 -5.41 -9.78 6.15
C LEU A 94 -5.22 -10.51 7.49
N ASN A 95 -6.30 -10.91 8.17
CA ASN A 95 -6.22 -11.68 9.40
C ASN A 95 -5.54 -13.04 9.19
N ALA A 96 -5.82 -13.72 8.08
CA ALA A 96 -5.17 -15.00 7.75
C ALA A 96 -3.66 -14.79 7.49
N ALA A 97 -3.28 -13.72 6.79
CA ALA A 97 -1.88 -13.37 6.59
C ALA A 97 -1.17 -13.09 7.91
N MET A 98 -1.72 -12.23 8.76
CA MET A 98 -1.14 -11.90 10.06
C MET A 98 -0.94 -13.13 10.95
N ALA A 99 -1.89 -14.07 10.92
CA ALA A 99 -1.75 -15.34 11.63
C ALA A 99 -0.64 -16.24 11.07
N ALA A 100 -0.41 -16.18 9.75
CA ALA A 100 0.59 -17.00 9.06
C ALA A 100 2.03 -16.48 9.19
N ILE A 101 2.22 -15.15 9.27
CA ILE A 101 3.56 -14.53 9.26
C ILE A 101 4.16 -14.33 10.67
N GLY A 102 3.33 -14.34 11.74
CA GLY A 102 3.78 -14.05 13.10
C GLY A 102 3.97 -12.55 13.38
N ASN A 103 4.75 -12.23 14.42
CA ASN A 103 4.86 -10.88 14.97
C ASN A 103 6.25 -10.25 14.81
N ASP A 104 7.08 -10.75 13.89
CA ASP A 104 8.49 -10.31 13.74
C ASP A 104 8.64 -9.10 12.82
N TYR A 105 7.60 -8.27 12.66
CA TYR A 105 7.58 -7.11 11.81
C TYR A 105 7.23 -5.85 12.59
N ASP A 106 7.88 -4.74 12.23
CA ASP A 106 7.62 -3.43 12.80
C ASP A 106 6.45 -2.73 12.12
N ILE A 107 6.28 -2.95 10.81
CA ILE A 107 5.32 -2.26 9.96
C ILE A 107 4.57 -3.27 9.09
N ALA A 108 3.24 -3.18 9.08
CA ALA A 108 2.39 -3.87 8.12
C ALA A 108 1.96 -2.88 7.03
N LEU A 109 2.39 -3.15 5.79
CA LEU A 109 2.00 -2.40 4.61
C LEU A 109 0.91 -3.17 3.87
N VAL A 110 -0.28 -2.60 3.74
CA VAL A 110 -1.38 -3.18 2.97
C VAL A 110 -1.39 -2.59 1.58
N LEU A 111 -1.22 -3.43 0.56
CA LEU A 111 -1.15 -3.04 -0.84
C LEU A 111 -2.22 -3.79 -1.64
N ASP A 112 -3.02 -3.07 -2.44
CA ASP A 112 -4.00 -3.70 -3.34
C ASP A 112 -3.27 -4.40 -4.50
N ALA A 113 -3.79 -5.53 -4.95
CA ALA A 113 -3.14 -6.40 -5.94
C ALA A 113 -2.95 -5.76 -7.33
N ASP A 114 -3.65 -4.67 -7.61
CA ASP A 114 -3.56 -3.89 -8.85
C ASP A 114 -2.62 -2.66 -8.74
N ASN A 115 -2.06 -2.41 -7.57
CA ASN A 115 -1.16 -1.29 -7.33
C ASN A 115 0.30 -1.65 -7.65
N VAL A 116 1.05 -0.64 -8.07
CA VAL A 116 2.51 -0.70 -8.29
C VAL A 116 3.16 0.37 -7.44
N ILE A 117 4.19 0.02 -6.71
CA ILE A 117 4.92 0.95 -5.84
C ILE A 117 6.24 1.40 -6.47
N PRO A 118 6.68 2.66 -6.25
CA PRO A 118 7.98 3.15 -6.70
C PRO A 118 9.14 2.37 -6.06
N TYR A 119 10.32 2.44 -6.68
CA TYR A 119 11.55 1.76 -6.26
C TYR A 119 12.03 2.14 -4.84
N ASP A 120 11.82 3.38 -4.42
CA ASP A 120 12.23 3.97 -3.14
C ASP A 120 11.14 3.98 -2.06
N TYR A 121 9.99 3.33 -2.34
CA TYR A 121 8.78 3.43 -1.51
C TYR A 121 8.97 2.95 -0.07
N LEU A 122 9.66 1.83 0.16
CA LEU A 122 9.90 1.34 1.52
C LEU A 122 10.85 2.24 2.30
N SER A 123 11.85 2.82 1.64
CA SER A 123 12.79 3.78 2.24
C SER A 123 12.05 5.04 2.68
N ASP A 124 11.20 5.59 1.84
CA ASP A 124 10.40 6.77 2.15
C ASP A 124 9.45 6.53 3.34
N ILE A 125 8.80 5.37 3.38
CA ILE A 125 7.93 5.01 4.52
C ILE A 125 8.74 4.79 5.79
N ASN A 126 9.91 4.17 5.70
CA ASN A 126 10.80 3.98 6.84
C ASN A 126 11.20 5.32 7.47
N ASP A 127 11.52 6.32 6.65
CA ASP A 127 11.85 7.68 7.11
C ASP A 127 10.67 8.36 7.82
N LEU A 128 9.43 8.14 7.34
CA LEU A 128 8.23 8.63 8.03
C LEU A 128 8.06 8.02 9.42
N PHE A 129 8.25 6.71 9.54
CA PHE A 129 8.16 5.98 10.81
C PHE A 129 9.39 6.15 11.73
N ALA A 130 10.41 6.88 11.30
CA ALA A 130 11.49 7.33 12.20
C ALA A 130 10.98 8.34 13.24
N ASN A 131 9.88 9.05 12.96
CA ASN A 131 9.19 9.86 13.96
C ASN A 131 8.31 8.95 14.83
N PRO A 132 8.58 8.85 16.17
CA PRO A 132 7.82 7.97 17.08
C PRO A 132 6.35 8.37 17.26
N GLU A 133 5.95 9.57 16.83
CA GLU A 133 4.54 10.01 16.86
C GLU A 133 3.74 9.52 15.66
N VAL A 134 4.41 8.93 14.64
CA VAL A 134 3.76 8.40 13.45
C VAL A 134 3.40 6.93 13.69
N GLU A 135 2.12 6.65 13.84
CA GLU A 135 1.59 5.30 14.01
C GLU A 135 0.99 4.74 12.72
N ILE A 136 0.46 5.61 11.85
CA ILE A 136 -0.23 5.24 10.62
C ILE A 136 0.17 6.20 9.51
N VAL A 137 0.50 5.63 8.35
CA VAL A 137 0.79 6.39 7.13
C VAL A 137 -0.17 5.95 6.03
N GLN A 138 -0.81 6.91 5.39
CA GLN A 138 -1.54 6.68 4.14
C GLN A 138 -0.84 7.43 3.02
N THR A 139 -0.42 6.70 2.00
CA THR A 139 0.30 7.27 0.87
C THR A 139 -0.65 7.81 -0.19
N HIS A 140 -0.12 8.69 -1.02
CA HIS A 140 -0.82 9.25 -2.16
C HIS A 140 -0.97 8.18 -3.25
N ARG A 141 -2.20 7.97 -3.73
CA ARG A 141 -2.47 7.10 -4.89
C ARG A 141 -2.58 7.95 -6.14
N SER A 142 -1.90 7.54 -7.19
CA SER A 142 -2.04 8.14 -8.52
C SER A 142 -2.51 7.09 -9.52
N ALA A 143 -3.24 7.52 -10.55
CA ALA A 143 -3.69 6.60 -11.57
C ALA A 143 -2.51 6.08 -12.39
N LYS A 144 -2.45 4.77 -12.58
CA LYS A 144 -1.44 4.09 -13.38
C LYS A 144 -1.59 4.38 -14.89
N ASN A 145 -2.81 4.54 -15.36
CA ASN A 145 -3.14 4.73 -16.78
C ASN A 145 -4.00 5.98 -16.97
N LEU A 146 -3.72 6.75 -18.02
CA LEU A 146 -4.49 7.93 -18.43
C LEU A 146 -4.91 7.83 -19.92
N ASN A 147 -5.07 6.60 -20.42
CA ASN A 147 -5.20 6.30 -21.85
C ASN A 147 -6.63 6.35 -22.40
N ASN A 148 -7.61 6.65 -21.55
CA ASN A 148 -9.00 6.85 -21.96
C ASN A 148 -9.71 7.83 -21.01
N ASP A 149 -10.87 8.35 -21.43
CA ASP A 149 -11.63 9.38 -20.71
C ASP A 149 -12.08 8.90 -19.32
N MET A 150 -12.41 7.63 -19.15
CA MET A 150 -12.81 7.06 -17.86
C MET A 150 -11.62 7.00 -16.88
N ALA A 151 -10.47 6.55 -17.35
CA ALA A 151 -9.25 6.53 -16.54
C ALA A 151 -8.81 7.95 -16.13
N LEU A 152 -9.01 8.93 -17.01
CA LEU A 152 -8.76 10.35 -16.70
C LEU A 152 -9.72 10.88 -15.62
N LEU A 153 -11.01 10.53 -15.70
CA LEU A 153 -12.00 10.92 -14.69
C LEU A 153 -11.69 10.28 -13.32
N ASP A 154 -11.30 9.01 -13.30
CA ASP A 154 -10.90 8.30 -12.08
C ASP A 154 -9.65 8.96 -11.47
N ALA A 155 -8.65 9.30 -12.30
CA ALA A 155 -7.44 10.01 -11.86
C ALA A 155 -7.77 11.37 -11.24
N ILE A 156 -8.64 12.15 -11.87
CA ILE A 156 -9.08 13.47 -11.36
C ILE A 156 -9.85 13.30 -10.05
N SER A 157 -10.74 12.30 -9.96
CA SER A 157 -11.49 12.00 -8.75
C SER A 157 -10.57 11.64 -7.58
N GLU A 158 -9.57 10.79 -7.82
CA GLU A 158 -8.59 10.39 -6.80
C GLU A 158 -7.71 11.57 -6.37
N GLU A 159 -7.28 12.44 -7.31
CA GLU A 159 -6.50 13.63 -6.99
C GLU A 159 -7.31 14.65 -6.16
N ILE A 160 -8.60 14.80 -6.44
CA ILE A 160 -9.51 15.61 -5.61
C ILE A 160 -9.61 15.03 -4.20
N ASN A 161 -9.76 13.72 -4.07
CA ASN A 161 -9.81 13.03 -2.78
C ASN A 161 -8.51 13.21 -2.01
N ASN A 162 -7.36 13.00 -2.65
CA ASN A 162 -6.05 13.17 -2.03
C ASN A 162 -5.83 14.60 -1.55
N THR A 163 -6.13 15.60 -2.40
CA THR A 163 -5.85 17.00 -2.13
C THR A 163 -6.82 17.58 -1.11
N ILE A 164 -8.13 17.41 -1.32
CA ILE A 164 -9.14 18.08 -0.49
C ILE A 164 -9.42 17.28 0.79
N PHE A 165 -9.73 15.98 0.65
CA PHE A 165 -10.25 15.21 1.79
C PHE A 165 -9.17 14.53 2.63
N ARG A 166 -7.95 14.35 2.10
CA ARG A 166 -6.82 13.80 2.87
C ARG A 166 -5.86 14.89 3.31
N LEU A 167 -5.15 15.53 2.36
CA LEU A 167 -4.17 16.57 2.67
C LEU A 167 -4.80 17.79 3.36
N GLY A 168 -5.94 18.27 2.87
CA GLY A 168 -6.65 19.40 3.46
C GLY A 168 -7.07 19.16 4.92
N HIS A 169 -7.57 17.94 5.24
CA HIS A 169 -7.89 17.56 6.62
C HIS A 169 -6.62 17.45 7.48
N ALA A 170 -5.60 16.77 7.00
CA ALA A 170 -4.34 16.61 7.74
C ALA A 170 -3.68 17.94 8.07
N LYS A 171 -3.69 18.90 7.13
CA LYS A 171 -3.15 20.26 7.35
C LYS A 171 -3.92 21.10 8.38
N LEU A 172 -5.15 20.74 8.68
CA LEU A 172 -5.96 21.34 9.72
C LEU A 172 -5.93 20.56 11.05
N GLY A 173 -5.09 19.53 11.15
CA GLY A 173 -5.00 18.66 12.33
C GLY A 173 -6.23 17.77 12.52
N LEU A 174 -7.00 17.54 11.46
CA LEU A 174 -8.17 16.67 11.47
C LEU A 174 -7.76 15.26 11.01
N SER A 175 -8.42 14.25 11.55
CA SER A 175 -8.26 12.86 11.10
C SER A 175 -8.76 12.71 9.67
N ALA A 176 -7.93 12.20 8.77
CA ALA A 176 -8.36 11.78 7.45
C ALA A 176 -8.90 10.35 7.50
N ALA A 177 -9.91 10.04 6.70
CA ALA A 177 -10.41 8.67 6.57
C ALA A 177 -9.35 7.79 5.90
N LEU A 178 -9.02 6.67 6.52
CA LEU A 178 -8.26 5.60 5.88
C LEU A 178 -9.18 4.88 4.89
N ILE A 179 -8.83 4.90 3.62
CA ILE A 179 -9.56 4.21 2.56
C ILE A 179 -8.68 3.08 2.05
N GLY A 180 -9.20 1.87 2.11
CA GLY A 180 -8.58 0.66 1.60
C GLY A 180 -9.62 -0.38 1.24
#